data_144463457094b61b8ce35bf9f3ef36a1
#
_entry.id   144463457094b61b8ce35bf9f3ef36a1
#
_cell.length_a   1.000
_cell.length_b   1.000
_cell.length_c   1.000
_cell.angle_alpha   90.00
_cell.angle_beta   90.00
_cell.angle_gamma   90.00
#
_symmetry.space_group_name_H-M   'P 1'
#
loop_
_entity.id
_entity.type
_entity.pdbx_description
1 polymer ?
#
loop_
_entity_poly.entity_id
_entity_poly.type
_entity_poly.pdbx_seq_one_letter_code
_entity_poly.pdbx_strand_id
1 'polypeptide(L)'
;LKIQAHGEKSKPENNQTDKNRGACSPRRSIYINVTMATTSSYWVHDLSPFLIRFPENPLGLDGIRYYGLAYLLGFLAAWGLLRAYDARGKFAINADARATLMTAVILGVIAGGRLGYMLLYDLEAFLQNPLLVLKVNQGGMASHGGFLGVLLALAWFAKKYHYSFFKLGDVIVTLAPLGLCFGRIANFINGELWGRVTEMRWAVVFPDSPMAYNAALHIFTPEPRHPSQLYAAVLEGALLCAYAQWRFWRTNPPAGQLGGEFLIGYGIVRIVGELFREPDAALILGLSRGQFYSIFMIIAGAAIIRIARRKLATEA
;
A
#
# COMPACT_ATOMS: atom_id res chain seq x y z
N LEU A 1 37.28 -53.35 8.75
CA LEU A 1 36.15 -53.48 7.80
C LEU A 1 35.87 -52.14 7.14
N LYS A 2 36.26 -52.02 5.86
CA LYS A 2 35.92 -50.84 5.03
C LYS A 2 34.49 -50.99 4.54
N ILE A 3 33.68 -49.92 4.71
CA ILE A 3 32.44 -49.72 3.96
C ILE A 3 32.58 -48.42 3.18
N GLN A 4 32.61 -48.57 1.86
CA GLN A 4 32.57 -47.46 0.89
C GLN A 4 31.15 -46.91 0.83
N ALA A 5 30.98 -45.58 1.02
CA ALA A 5 29.76 -44.88 0.68
C ALA A 5 29.88 -44.28 -0.71
N HIS A 6 29.09 -44.76 -1.64
CA HIS A 6 28.88 -44.13 -2.94
C HIS A 6 28.02 -42.88 -2.74
N GLY A 7 28.60 -41.73 -3.04
CA GLY A 7 27.89 -40.47 -3.12
C GLY A 7 27.26 -40.31 -4.51
N GLU A 8 25.96 -40.38 -4.57
CA GLU A 8 25.19 -40.02 -5.75
C GLU A 8 24.85 -38.52 -5.67
N LYS A 9 25.45 -37.75 -6.55
CA LYS A 9 25.15 -36.32 -6.73
C LYS A 9 23.81 -36.19 -7.45
N SER A 10 22.74 -35.94 -6.72
CA SER A 10 21.48 -35.48 -7.31
C SER A 10 21.62 -34.02 -7.80
N LYS A 11 21.44 -33.82 -9.09
CA LYS A 11 21.29 -32.51 -9.74
C LYS A 11 20.10 -31.80 -9.16
N PRO A 12 20.13 -30.44 -8.98
CA PRO A 12 18.93 -29.69 -8.61
C PRO A 12 17.92 -29.71 -9.77
N GLU A 13 16.78 -30.27 -9.53
CA GLU A 13 15.61 -30.19 -10.41
C GLU A 13 15.17 -28.73 -10.57
N ASN A 14 15.09 -28.34 -11.82
CA ASN A 14 14.67 -27.04 -12.31
C ASN A 14 13.20 -26.83 -11.96
N ASN A 15 12.93 -26.09 -10.89
CA ASN A 15 11.58 -25.78 -10.44
C ASN A 15 10.98 -24.72 -11.37
N GLN A 16 10.47 -25.17 -12.52
CA GLN A 16 9.61 -24.34 -13.37
C GLN A 16 8.39 -23.92 -12.56
N THR A 17 8.36 -22.66 -12.21
CA THR A 17 7.22 -22.00 -11.57
C THR A 17 5.95 -22.24 -12.39
N ASP A 18 5.06 -23.01 -11.78
CA ASP A 18 3.73 -23.35 -12.29
C ASP A 18 2.89 -22.07 -12.48
N LYS A 19 2.75 -21.66 -13.74
CA LYS A 19 2.01 -20.44 -14.17
C LYS A 19 0.50 -20.63 -14.22
N ASN A 20 -0.05 -21.69 -13.65
CA ASN A 20 -1.50 -21.98 -13.65
C ASN A 20 -2.17 -21.71 -12.30
N ARG A 21 -2.18 -20.46 -11.87
CA ARG A 21 -2.98 -20.02 -10.69
C ARG A 21 -4.32 -19.38 -11.06
N GLY A 22 -5.04 -19.93 -12.03
CA GLY A 22 -6.34 -19.42 -12.46
C GLY A 22 -7.53 -20.35 -12.22
N ALA A 23 -7.32 -21.64 -12.06
CA ALA A 23 -8.38 -22.58 -11.71
C ALA A 23 -8.48 -22.68 -10.18
N CYS A 24 -9.71 -22.71 -9.65
CA CYS A 24 -9.98 -23.04 -8.25
C CYS A 24 -9.35 -24.41 -7.99
N SER A 25 -8.12 -24.42 -7.45
CA SER A 25 -7.35 -25.65 -7.28
C SER A 25 -8.14 -26.55 -6.33
N PRO A 26 -8.26 -27.87 -6.58
CA PRO A 26 -8.91 -28.79 -5.65
C PRO A 26 -8.31 -28.72 -4.25
N ARG A 27 -7.07 -28.30 -4.10
CA ARG A 27 -6.45 -28.03 -2.79
C ARG A 27 -7.16 -26.89 -2.04
N ARG A 28 -7.52 -25.78 -2.71
CA ARG A 28 -8.23 -24.66 -2.08
C ARG A 28 -9.60 -25.09 -1.58
N SER A 29 -10.34 -25.92 -2.32
CA SER A 29 -11.64 -26.48 -1.92
C SER A 29 -11.51 -27.40 -0.70
N ILE A 30 -10.48 -28.25 -0.66
CA ILE A 30 -10.22 -29.16 0.48
C ILE A 30 -9.83 -28.36 1.72
N TYR A 31 -8.97 -27.36 1.61
CA TYR A 31 -8.56 -26.49 2.73
C TYR A 31 -9.73 -25.70 3.29
N ILE A 32 -10.60 -25.14 2.45
CA ILE A 32 -11.80 -24.44 2.91
C ILE A 32 -12.72 -25.38 3.69
N ASN A 33 -12.96 -26.59 3.19
CA ASN A 33 -13.82 -27.56 3.88
C ASN A 33 -13.23 -28.04 5.21
N VAL A 34 -11.93 -28.26 5.29
CA VAL A 34 -11.24 -28.64 6.55
C VAL A 34 -11.20 -27.47 7.52
N THR A 35 -10.92 -26.26 7.05
CA THR A 35 -10.90 -25.04 7.86
C THR A 35 -12.30 -24.71 8.41
N MET A 36 -13.34 -24.87 7.60
CA MET A 36 -14.74 -24.71 8.03
C MET A 36 -15.14 -25.69 9.15
N ALA A 37 -14.63 -26.92 9.12
CA ALA A 37 -14.93 -27.92 10.14
C ALA A 37 -14.28 -27.63 11.48
N THR A 38 -13.18 -26.89 11.52
CA THR A 38 -12.31 -26.70 12.71
C THR A 38 -12.33 -25.31 13.31
N THR A 39 -12.75 -24.28 12.55
CA THR A 39 -12.78 -22.88 12.97
C THR A 39 -14.19 -22.31 12.92
N SER A 40 -15.19 -23.07 13.38
CA SER A 40 -16.63 -22.74 13.31
C SER A 40 -17.03 -21.39 13.96
N SER A 41 -16.12 -20.71 14.66
CA SER A 41 -16.37 -19.41 15.29
C SER A 41 -15.77 -18.20 14.54
N TYR A 42 -14.89 -18.40 13.56
CA TYR A 42 -14.21 -17.31 12.83
C TYR A 42 -14.60 -17.30 11.37
N TRP A 43 -14.73 -16.07 10.81
CA TRP A 43 -14.95 -15.92 9.38
C TRP A 43 -13.71 -16.31 8.59
N VAL A 44 -13.90 -17.17 7.59
CA VAL A 44 -12.86 -17.57 6.64
C VAL A 44 -12.92 -16.64 5.44
N HIS A 45 -11.80 -15.99 5.11
CA HIS A 45 -11.71 -15.07 3.99
C HIS A 45 -11.82 -15.82 2.66
N ASP A 46 -12.89 -15.53 1.92
CA ASP A 46 -13.23 -16.15 0.62
C ASP A 46 -13.47 -15.12 -0.49
N LEU A 47 -13.15 -13.85 -0.25
CA LEU A 47 -13.39 -12.78 -1.21
C LEU A 47 -12.53 -12.95 -2.47
N SER A 48 -13.14 -12.71 -3.63
CA SER A 48 -12.42 -12.69 -4.90
C SER A 48 -11.63 -11.38 -5.05
N PRO A 49 -10.36 -11.41 -5.51
CA PRO A 49 -9.62 -10.19 -5.81
C PRO A 49 -10.11 -9.47 -7.08
N PHE A 50 -11.03 -10.09 -7.82
CA PHE A 50 -11.60 -9.56 -9.06
C PHE A 50 -13.02 -9.06 -8.85
N LEU A 51 -13.28 -7.81 -9.25
CA LEU A 51 -14.62 -7.27 -9.42
C LEU A 51 -15.34 -7.97 -10.58
N ILE A 52 -14.65 -8.13 -11.71
CA ILE A 52 -15.12 -8.82 -12.91
C ILE A 52 -13.99 -9.70 -13.41
N ARG A 53 -14.23 -10.99 -13.62
CA ARG A 53 -13.32 -11.89 -14.33
C ARG A 53 -13.66 -11.94 -15.80
N PHE A 54 -12.64 -11.85 -16.64
CA PHE A 54 -12.78 -12.02 -18.07
C PHE A 54 -12.55 -13.50 -18.43
N PRO A 55 -13.23 -14.02 -19.45
CA PRO A 55 -12.83 -15.29 -20.05
C PRO A 55 -11.45 -15.18 -20.68
N GLU A 56 -10.83 -16.31 -20.97
CA GLU A 56 -9.56 -16.33 -21.68
C GLU A 56 -9.62 -15.46 -22.93
N ASN A 57 -8.66 -14.54 -23.05
CA ASN A 57 -8.64 -13.56 -24.14
C ASN A 57 -7.21 -13.35 -24.65
N PRO A 58 -7.05 -12.93 -25.94
CA PRO A 58 -5.73 -12.75 -26.57
C PRO A 58 -4.84 -11.71 -25.88
N LEU A 59 -5.41 -10.80 -25.07
CA LEU A 59 -4.69 -9.75 -24.36
C LEU A 59 -4.10 -10.26 -23.02
N GLY A 60 -4.42 -11.48 -22.60
CA GLY A 60 -3.97 -12.05 -21.33
C GLY A 60 -4.45 -11.25 -20.10
N LEU A 61 -5.63 -10.61 -20.21
CA LEU A 61 -6.23 -9.85 -19.11
C LEU A 61 -7.17 -10.75 -18.32
N ASP A 62 -6.85 -11.02 -17.04
CA ASP A 62 -7.63 -11.89 -16.16
C ASP A 62 -8.95 -11.24 -15.70
N GLY A 63 -9.05 -9.92 -15.73
CA GLY A 63 -10.23 -9.19 -15.26
C GLY A 63 -9.92 -7.82 -14.65
N ILE A 64 -10.96 -7.20 -14.11
CA ILE A 64 -10.87 -5.95 -13.34
C ILE A 64 -10.65 -6.30 -11.87
N ARG A 65 -9.51 -5.93 -11.31
CA ARG A 65 -9.17 -6.16 -9.90
C ARG A 65 -9.63 -4.99 -9.03
N TYR A 66 -10.00 -5.27 -7.79
CA TYR A 66 -10.35 -4.24 -6.79
C TYR A 66 -9.21 -3.26 -6.53
N TYR A 67 -7.95 -3.65 -6.72
CA TYR A 67 -6.82 -2.71 -6.66
C TYR A 67 -6.91 -1.60 -7.70
N GLY A 68 -7.19 -1.95 -8.95
CA GLY A 68 -7.38 -0.95 -10.01
C GLY A 68 -8.52 0.00 -9.69
N LEU A 69 -9.63 -0.54 -9.17
CA LEU A 69 -10.78 0.25 -8.72
C LEU A 69 -10.39 1.18 -7.55
N ALA A 70 -9.61 0.71 -6.58
CA ALA A 70 -9.14 1.53 -5.44
C ALA A 70 -8.31 2.74 -5.90
N TYR A 71 -7.39 2.54 -6.85
CA TYR A 71 -6.64 3.65 -7.46
C TYR A 71 -7.57 4.63 -8.19
N LEU A 72 -8.49 4.11 -9.02
CA LEU A 72 -9.44 4.95 -9.74
C LEU A 72 -10.28 5.80 -8.79
N LEU A 73 -10.85 5.20 -7.75
CA LEU A 73 -11.65 5.89 -6.74
C LEU A 73 -10.82 6.93 -5.98
N GLY A 74 -9.58 6.62 -5.64
CA GLY A 74 -8.65 7.55 -5.01
C GLY A 74 -8.39 8.78 -5.88
N PHE A 75 -8.14 8.61 -7.17
CA PHE A 75 -7.92 9.72 -8.10
C PHE A 75 -9.19 10.51 -8.38
N LEU A 76 -10.36 9.86 -8.51
CA LEU A 76 -11.65 10.56 -8.68
C LEU A 76 -12.00 11.37 -7.43
N ALA A 77 -11.79 10.84 -6.23
CA ALA A 77 -11.99 11.57 -4.99
C ALA A 77 -11.05 12.77 -4.88
N ALA A 78 -9.77 12.60 -5.21
CA ALA A 78 -8.79 13.69 -5.24
C ALA A 78 -9.18 14.78 -6.25
N TRP A 79 -9.63 14.41 -7.45
CA TRP A 79 -10.15 15.34 -8.44
C TRP A 79 -11.35 16.14 -7.92
N GLY A 80 -12.32 15.45 -7.31
CA GLY A 80 -13.52 16.08 -6.73
C GLY A 80 -13.18 17.07 -5.61
N LEU A 81 -12.27 16.67 -4.71
CA LEU A 81 -11.80 17.55 -3.63
C LEU A 81 -11.05 18.77 -4.15
N LEU A 82 -10.15 18.63 -5.12
CA LEU A 82 -9.46 19.76 -5.74
C LEU A 82 -10.45 20.76 -6.37
N ARG A 83 -11.50 20.26 -7.04
CA ARG A 83 -12.58 21.13 -7.55
C ARG A 83 -13.31 21.85 -6.41
N ALA A 84 -13.60 21.15 -5.32
CA ALA A 84 -14.28 21.73 -4.17
C ALA A 84 -13.42 22.78 -3.46
N TYR A 85 -12.09 22.59 -3.41
CA TYR A 85 -11.15 23.55 -2.82
C TYR A 85 -11.09 24.84 -3.64
N ASP A 86 -11.03 24.71 -4.96
CA ASP A 86 -11.05 25.83 -5.91
C ASP A 86 -12.38 26.61 -5.81
N ALA A 87 -13.51 25.90 -5.94
CA ALA A 87 -14.85 26.50 -5.90
C ALA A 87 -15.14 27.25 -4.58
N ARG A 88 -14.48 26.86 -3.47
CA ARG A 88 -14.63 27.53 -2.15
C ARG A 88 -13.48 28.46 -1.79
N GLY A 89 -12.57 28.74 -2.72
CA GLY A 89 -11.45 29.68 -2.54
C GLY A 89 -10.37 29.20 -1.54
N LYS A 90 -10.36 27.90 -1.18
CA LYS A 90 -9.34 27.35 -0.26
C LYS A 90 -8.02 27.08 -0.93
N PHE A 91 -8.05 26.71 -2.22
CA PHE A 91 -6.87 26.50 -3.05
C PHE A 91 -7.22 26.84 -4.48
N ALA A 92 -6.83 28.04 -4.91
CA ALA A 92 -7.07 28.51 -6.27
C ALA A 92 -6.21 27.70 -7.27
N ILE A 93 -6.87 26.97 -8.17
CA ILE A 93 -6.24 26.19 -9.21
C ILE A 93 -7.18 26.12 -10.41
N ASN A 94 -6.79 26.70 -11.53
CA ASN A 94 -7.60 26.65 -12.74
C ASN A 94 -7.75 25.21 -13.31
N ALA A 95 -8.68 25.03 -14.23
CA ALA A 95 -9.00 23.70 -14.77
C ALA A 95 -7.80 23.01 -15.40
N ASP A 96 -6.99 23.74 -16.18
CA ASP A 96 -5.83 23.21 -16.90
C ASP A 96 -4.69 22.84 -15.94
N ALA A 97 -4.40 23.69 -14.96
CA ALA A 97 -3.41 23.40 -13.92
C ALA A 97 -3.85 22.18 -13.07
N ARG A 98 -5.14 22.09 -12.73
CA ARG A 98 -5.69 20.94 -11.99
C ARG A 98 -5.56 19.64 -12.78
N ALA A 99 -5.90 19.65 -14.09
CA ALA A 99 -5.73 18.50 -14.97
C ALA A 99 -4.26 18.09 -15.05
N THR A 100 -3.36 19.06 -15.23
CA THR A 100 -1.92 18.83 -15.29
C THR A 100 -1.37 18.27 -13.96
N LEU A 101 -1.79 18.82 -12.80
CA LEU A 101 -1.38 18.31 -11.50
C LEU A 101 -1.81 16.85 -11.33
N MET A 102 -3.07 16.53 -11.62
CA MET A 102 -3.59 15.17 -11.50
C MET A 102 -2.85 14.21 -12.42
N THR A 103 -2.64 14.59 -13.69
CA THR A 103 -1.88 13.77 -14.64
C THR A 103 -0.44 13.54 -14.15
N ALA A 104 0.23 14.58 -13.67
CA ALA A 104 1.59 14.47 -13.15
C ALA A 104 1.68 13.55 -11.94
N VAL A 105 0.72 13.66 -11.00
CA VAL A 105 0.65 12.78 -9.82
C VAL A 105 0.37 11.34 -10.22
N ILE A 106 -0.59 11.09 -11.12
CA ILE A 106 -0.90 9.73 -11.63
C ILE A 106 0.33 9.11 -12.29
N LEU A 107 0.99 9.84 -13.20
CA LEU A 107 2.20 9.39 -13.85
C LEU A 107 3.34 9.16 -12.83
N GLY A 108 3.47 10.06 -11.84
CA GLY A 108 4.43 9.93 -10.75
C GLY A 108 4.23 8.65 -9.95
N VAL A 109 2.99 8.33 -9.57
CA VAL A 109 2.65 7.08 -8.86
C VAL A 109 3.00 5.87 -9.72
N ILE A 110 2.56 5.82 -10.96
CA ILE A 110 2.71 4.65 -11.84
C ILE A 110 4.18 4.46 -12.24
N ALA A 111 4.80 5.49 -12.81
CA ALA A 111 6.18 5.40 -13.27
C ALA A 111 7.17 5.22 -12.10
N GLY A 112 6.97 6.01 -11.02
CA GLY A 112 7.80 5.90 -9.84
C GLY A 112 7.64 4.54 -9.15
N GLY A 113 6.42 4.06 -8.99
CA GLY A 113 6.14 2.75 -8.40
C GLY A 113 6.76 1.61 -9.21
N ARG A 114 6.65 1.64 -10.52
CA ARG A 114 7.22 0.62 -11.40
C ARG A 114 8.73 0.66 -11.49
N LEU A 115 9.31 1.84 -11.71
CA LEU A 115 10.77 2.03 -11.67
C LEU A 115 11.36 1.65 -10.32
N GLY A 116 10.73 2.09 -9.23
CA GLY A 116 11.15 1.73 -7.89
C GLY A 116 11.14 0.22 -7.65
N TYR A 117 10.13 -0.49 -8.16
CA TYR A 117 10.10 -1.95 -8.08
C TYR A 117 11.26 -2.57 -8.86
N MET A 118 11.44 -2.21 -10.11
CA MET A 118 12.50 -2.72 -10.96
C MET A 118 13.89 -2.49 -10.37
N LEU A 119 14.15 -1.30 -9.83
CA LEU A 119 15.46 -0.94 -9.28
C LEU A 119 15.74 -1.57 -7.91
N LEU A 120 14.72 -1.77 -7.07
CA LEU A 120 14.92 -2.23 -5.69
C LEU A 120 14.68 -3.73 -5.50
N TYR A 121 13.85 -4.36 -6.35
CA TYR A 121 13.40 -5.74 -6.14
C TYR A 121 13.67 -6.67 -7.33
N ASP A 122 13.89 -6.13 -8.54
CA ASP A 122 14.02 -6.93 -9.77
C ASP A 122 15.06 -6.33 -10.73
N LEU A 123 16.17 -5.87 -10.17
CA LEU A 123 17.22 -5.17 -10.93
C LEU A 123 17.84 -6.06 -12.01
N GLU A 124 18.04 -7.34 -11.72
CA GLU A 124 18.63 -8.26 -12.68
C GLU A 124 17.77 -8.43 -13.93
N ALA A 125 16.46 -8.67 -13.75
CA ALA A 125 15.54 -8.77 -14.88
C ALA A 125 15.43 -7.44 -15.65
N PHE A 126 15.49 -6.29 -14.94
CA PHE A 126 15.49 -4.97 -15.56
C PHE A 126 16.74 -4.73 -16.43
N LEU A 127 17.91 -5.13 -15.96
CA LEU A 127 19.16 -4.99 -16.72
C LEU A 127 19.19 -5.91 -17.96
N GLN A 128 18.59 -7.10 -17.86
CA GLN A 128 18.48 -8.03 -18.99
C GLN A 128 17.44 -7.55 -20.02
N ASN A 129 16.34 -6.97 -19.57
CA ASN A 129 15.29 -6.46 -20.45
C ASN A 129 14.61 -5.19 -19.87
N PRO A 130 15.14 -4.00 -20.19
CA PRO A 130 14.58 -2.72 -19.69
C PRO A 130 13.11 -2.48 -20.05
N LEU A 131 12.59 -3.09 -21.12
CA LEU A 131 11.19 -2.95 -21.53
C LEU A 131 10.20 -3.59 -20.54
N LEU A 132 10.68 -4.41 -19.59
CA LEU A 132 9.84 -4.96 -18.51
C LEU A 132 9.22 -3.86 -17.63
N VAL A 133 9.83 -2.67 -17.59
CA VAL A 133 9.26 -1.51 -16.86
C VAL A 133 7.88 -1.12 -17.39
N LEU A 134 7.61 -1.31 -18.68
CA LEU A 134 6.34 -0.97 -19.32
C LEU A 134 5.23 -2.00 -19.05
N LYS A 135 5.57 -3.20 -18.57
CA LYS A 135 4.61 -4.28 -18.30
C LYS A 135 3.96 -4.12 -16.91
N VAL A 136 3.27 -3.00 -16.69
CA VAL A 136 2.59 -2.71 -15.40
C VAL A 136 1.46 -3.69 -15.07
N ASN A 137 0.89 -4.34 -16.09
CA ASN A 137 -0.16 -5.36 -15.95
C ASN A 137 0.32 -6.65 -15.25
N GLN A 138 1.62 -6.90 -15.23
CA GLN A 138 2.22 -8.07 -14.56
C GLN A 138 2.42 -7.85 -13.04
N GLY A 139 2.00 -6.71 -12.50
CA GLY A 139 2.22 -6.35 -11.10
C GLY A 139 3.62 -5.79 -10.85
N GLY A 140 4.05 -5.81 -9.58
CA GLY A 140 5.36 -5.28 -9.19
C GLY A 140 5.39 -3.76 -9.14
N MET A 141 4.89 -3.21 -8.03
CA MET A 141 4.89 -1.77 -7.72
C MET A 141 5.51 -1.55 -6.35
N ALA A 142 6.49 -0.64 -6.26
CA ALA A 142 7.11 -0.26 -5.00
C ALA A 142 6.50 1.03 -4.47
N SER A 143 5.97 1.02 -3.25
CA SER A 143 5.37 2.20 -2.62
C SER A 143 6.37 3.36 -2.46
N HIS A 144 7.63 3.06 -2.11
CA HIS A 144 8.69 4.07 -1.98
C HIS A 144 8.97 4.78 -3.32
N GLY A 145 9.00 4.01 -4.42
CA GLY A 145 9.16 4.57 -5.75
C GLY A 145 7.97 5.44 -6.15
N GLY A 146 6.74 5.01 -5.86
CA GLY A 146 5.53 5.81 -6.08
C GLY A 146 5.54 7.12 -5.31
N PHE A 147 5.94 7.07 -4.03
CA PHE A 147 6.08 8.28 -3.20
C PHE A 147 7.11 9.27 -3.77
N LEU A 148 8.28 8.78 -4.15
CA LEU A 148 9.32 9.62 -4.79
C LEU A 148 8.83 10.21 -6.11
N GLY A 149 8.12 9.42 -6.92
CA GLY A 149 7.50 9.88 -8.17
C GLY A 149 6.51 11.02 -7.96
N VAL A 150 5.68 10.93 -6.91
CA VAL A 150 4.76 12.03 -6.52
C VAL A 150 5.55 13.27 -6.10
N LEU A 151 6.58 13.15 -5.27
CA LEU A 151 7.40 14.30 -4.87
C LEU A 151 8.05 15.00 -6.07
N LEU A 152 8.57 14.24 -7.03
CA LEU A 152 9.14 14.79 -8.27
C LEU A 152 8.08 15.46 -9.13
N ALA A 153 6.89 14.87 -9.25
CA ALA A 153 5.75 15.47 -9.96
C ALA A 153 5.33 16.81 -9.33
N LEU A 154 5.25 16.86 -7.99
CA LEU A 154 4.93 18.10 -7.28
C LEU A 154 6.00 19.16 -7.42
N ALA A 155 7.29 18.80 -7.38
CA ALA A 155 8.39 19.73 -7.58
C ALA A 155 8.38 20.31 -9.00
N TRP A 156 8.17 19.43 -10.00
CA TRP A 156 8.02 19.87 -11.38
C TRP A 156 6.82 20.81 -11.57
N PHE A 157 5.65 20.44 -11.03
CA PHE A 157 4.44 21.25 -11.11
C PHE A 157 4.60 22.60 -10.40
N ALA A 158 5.19 22.62 -9.20
CA ALA A 158 5.50 23.82 -8.44
C ALA A 158 6.32 24.82 -9.27
N LYS A 159 7.39 24.31 -9.91
CA LYS A 159 8.26 25.12 -10.77
C LYS A 159 7.52 25.63 -12.01
N LYS A 160 6.76 24.76 -12.68
CA LYS A 160 6.09 25.11 -13.95
C LYS A 160 4.97 26.14 -13.77
N TYR A 161 4.20 26.02 -12.71
CA TYR A 161 3.02 26.85 -12.46
C TYR A 161 3.22 27.90 -11.35
N HIS A 162 4.46 28.07 -10.85
CA HIS A 162 4.81 29.03 -9.80
C HIS A 162 4.04 28.85 -8.49
N TYR A 163 3.67 27.61 -8.14
CA TYR A 163 3.11 27.28 -6.83
C TYR A 163 4.22 27.00 -5.81
N SER A 164 3.93 27.26 -4.54
CA SER A 164 4.78 26.80 -3.45
C SER A 164 4.74 25.27 -3.35
N PHE A 165 5.89 24.61 -3.38
CA PHE A 165 6.01 23.15 -3.18
C PHE A 165 5.39 22.72 -1.84
N PHE A 166 5.65 23.46 -0.77
CA PHE A 166 5.10 23.14 0.54
C PHE A 166 3.59 23.32 0.61
N LYS A 167 3.03 24.35 -0.07
CA LYS A 167 1.58 24.51 -0.17
C LYS A 167 0.91 23.40 -0.97
N LEU A 168 1.54 22.93 -2.03
CA LEU A 168 1.09 21.75 -2.78
C LEU A 168 1.14 20.50 -1.89
N GLY A 169 2.20 20.33 -1.10
CA GLY A 169 2.30 19.26 -0.12
C GLY A 169 1.14 19.25 0.87
N ASP A 170 0.78 20.44 1.42
CA ASP A 170 -0.37 20.60 2.32
C ASP A 170 -1.68 20.19 1.64
N VAL A 171 -1.86 20.49 0.36
CA VAL A 171 -3.04 20.04 -0.41
C VAL A 171 -3.01 18.52 -0.61
N ILE A 172 -1.89 17.96 -1.03
CA ILE A 172 -1.77 16.51 -1.33
C ILE A 172 -2.05 15.67 -0.08
N VAL A 173 -1.60 16.06 1.10
CA VAL A 173 -1.87 15.30 2.33
C VAL A 173 -3.33 15.31 2.75
N THR A 174 -4.17 16.19 2.18
CA THR A 174 -5.62 16.11 2.36
C THR A 174 -6.30 15.13 1.40
N LEU A 175 -5.63 14.73 0.32
CA LEU A 175 -6.14 13.86 -0.72
C LEU A 175 -5.62 12.42 -0.58
N ALA A 176 -4.35 12.26 -0.29
CA ALA A 176 -3.65 10.98 -0.23
C ALA A 176 -4.27 9.94 0.73
N PRO A 177 -4.77 10.30 1.93
CA PRO A 177 -5.35 9.32 2.86
C PRO A 177 -6.57 8.58 2.31
N LEU A 178 -7.35 9.19 1.40
CA LEU A 178 -8.45 8.48 0.73
C LEU A 178 -7.94 7.33 -0.14
N GLY A 179 -6.87 7.59 -0.90
CA GLY A 179 -6.21 6.54 -1.68
C GLY A 179 -5.62 5.44 -0.80
N LEU A 180 -5.02 5.80 0.35
CA LEU A 180 -4.55 4.84 1.34
C LEU A 180 -5.70 3.99 1.88
N CYS A 181 -6.83 4.60 2.26
CA CYS A 181 -8.02 3.90 2.75
C CYS A 181 -8.50 2.86 1.74
N PHE A 182 -8.72 3.26 0.48
CA PHE A 182 -9.17 2.35 -0.57
C PHE A 182 -8.15 1.25 -0.87
N GLY A 183 -6.86 1.59 -0.88
CA GLY A 183 -5.78 0.62 -1.05
C GLY A 183 -5.75 -0.43 0.07
N ARG A 184 -5.96 -0.04 1.32
CA ARG A 184 -6.02 -0.96 2.47
C ARG A 184 -7.25 -1.86 2.42
N ILE A 185 -8.40 -1.34 1.99
CA ILE A 185 -9.59 -2.16 1.74
C ILE A 185 -9.31 -3.16 0.61
N ALA A 186 -8.64 -2.76 -0.46
CA ALA A 186 -8.24 -3.66 -1.54
C ALA A 186 -7.26 -4.75 -1.05
N ASN A 187 -6.31 -4.44 -0.16
CA ASN A 187 -5.44 -5.43 0.48
C ASN A 187 -6.27 -6.47 1.26
N PHE A 188 -7.30 -6.02 2.00
CA PHE A 188 -8.19 -6.92 2.72
C PHE A 188 -8.94 -7.84 1.75
N ILE A 189 -9.56 -7.30 0.69
CA ILE A 189 -10.28 -8.07 -0.33
C ILE A 189 -9.35 -9.09 -1.01
N ASN A 190 -8.07 -8.74 -1.22
CA ASN A 190 -7.08 -9.66 -1.79
C ASN A 190 -6.57 -10.72 -0.80
N GLY A 191 -6.90 -10.61 0.49
CA GLY A 191 -6.43 -11.53 1.53
C GLY A 191 -4.93 -11.47 1.77
N GLU A 192 -4.30 -10.31 1.62
CA GLU A 192 -2.87 -10.13 1.80
C GLU A 192 -2.54 -9.13 2.93
N LEU A 193 -1.28 -9.10 3.39
CA LEU A 193 -0.81 -8.21 4.47
C LEU A 193 -1.60 -8.40 5.78
N TRP A 194 -1.93 -9.63 6.10
CA TRP A 194 -2.67 -10.01 7.31
C TRP A 194 -1.92 -9.62 8.59
N GLY A 195 -2.66 -9.64 9.70
CA GLY A 195 -2.12 -9.35 11.02
C GLY A 195 -1.52 -10.57 11.71
N ARG A 196 -1.07 -10.35 12.92
CA ARG A 196 -0.60 -11.40 13.84
C ARG A 196 -1.76 -12.33 14.22
N VAL A 197 -1.42 -13.53 14.64
CA VAL A 197 -2.37 -14.49 15.20
C VAL A 197 -3.08 -13.90 16.41
N THR A 198 -4.40 -14.14 16.52
CA THR A 198 -5.22 -13.61 17.62
C THR A 198 -6.47 -14.46 17.84
N GLU A 199 -6.95 -14.48 19.08
CA GLU A 199 -8.20 -15.14 19.48
C GLU A 199 -9.38 -14.17 19.61
N MET A 200 -9.23 -12.93 19.14
CA MET A 200 -10.30 -11.93 19.19
C MET A 200 -11.50 -12.39 18.35
N ARG A 201 -12.72 -12.07 18.79
CA ARG A 201 -13.97 -12.52 18.16
C ARG A 201 -14.12 -12.10 16.70
N TRP A 202 -13.44 -11.03 16.29
CA TRP A 202 -13.43 -10.51 14.90
C TRP A 202 -12.19 -10.93 14.10
N ALA A 203 -11.44 -11.90 14.59
CA ALA A 203 -10.33 -12.47 13.83
C ALA A 203 -10.83 -13.09 12.52
N VAL A 204 -9.96 -13.09 11.53
CA VAL A 204 -10.22 -13.61 10.21
C VAL A 204 -9.20 -14.69 9.87
N VAL A 205 -9.67 -15.81 9.36
CA VAL A 205 -8.82 -16.88 8.85
C VAL A 205 -8.51 -16.57 7.39
N PHE A 206 -7.26 -16.28 7.07
CA PHE A 206 -6.80 -16.06 5.69
C PHE A 206 -6.20 -17.35 5.13
N PRO A 207 -6.80 -17.98 4.12
CA PRO A 207 -6.35 -19.29 3.61
C PRO A 207 -4.90 -19.30 3.10
N ASP A 208 -4.42 -18.17 2.56
CA ASP A 208 -3.07 -18.03 2.03
C ASP A 208 -2.04 -17.57 3.08
N SER A 209 -2.44 -17.44 4.38
CA SER A 209 -1.53 -17.09 5.46
C SER A 209 -0.67 -18.27 5.90
N PRO A 210 0.46 -18.04 6.61
CA PRO A 210 1.27 -19.12 7.17
C PRO A 210 0.43 -20.09 7.99
N MET A 211 0.70 -21.38 7.79
CA MET A 211 -0.02 -22.47 8.49
C MET A 211 0.73 -22.88 9.74
N ALA A 212 -0.02 -23.17 10.79
CA ALA A 212 0.48 -23.81 12.00
C ALA A 212 0.00 -25.26 12.11
N TYR A 213 0.75 -26.11 12.81
CA TYR A 213 0.35 -27.48 13.07
C TYR A 213 -0.77 -27.53 14.11
N ASN A 214 -1.94 -28.02 13.70
CA ASN A 214 -3.07 -28.23 14.57
C ASN A 214 -3.01 -29.66 15.15
N ALA A 215 -2.65 -29.78 16.43
CA ALA A 215 -2.47 -31.08 17.07
C ALA A 215 -3.77 -31.90 17.20
N ALA A 216 -4.93 -31.24 17.30
CA ALA A 216 -6.21 -31.94 17.39
C ALA A 216 -6.63 -32.60 16.08
N LEU A 217 -6.17 -32.06 14.93
CA LEU A 217 -6.52 -32.55 13.61
C LEU A 217 -5.37 -33.28 12.91
N HIS A 218 -4.17 -33.24 13.51
CA HIS A 218 -2.94 -33.76 12.90
C HIS A 218 -2.63 -33.21 11.52
N ILE A 219 -3.00 -31.95 11.22
CA ILE A 219 -2.77 -31.26 9.94
C ILE A 219 -2.30 -29.82 10.15
N PHE A 220 -1.72 -29.23 9.11
CA PHE A 220 -1.39 -27.81 9.10
C PHE A 220 -2.61 -27.00 8.64
N THR A 221 -2.99 -25.98 9.42
CA THR A 221 -4.13 -25.09 9.13
C THR A 221 -3.72 -23.62 9.29
N PRO A 222 -4.32 -22.69 8.51
CA PRO A 222 -4.16 -21.26 8.77
C PRO A 222 -4.81 -20.89 10.10
N GLU A 223 -4.15 -20.00 10.86
CA GLU A 223 -4.64 -19.50 12.14
C GLU A 223 -5.48 -18.24 12.00
N PRO A 224 -6.42 -17.98 12.95
CA PRO A 224 -7.14 -16.71 13.02
C PRO A 224 -6.20 -15.54 13.25
N ARG A 225 -6.35 -14.45 12.48
CA ARG A 225 -5.45 -13.30 12.50
C ARG A 225 -6.20 -11.98 12.59
N HIS A 226 -5.53 -10.95 13.11
CA HIS A 226 -6.05 -9.60 13.04
C HIS A 226 -6.27 -9.16 11.59
N PRO A 227 -7.43 -8.58 11.22
CA PRO A 227 -7.64 -7.92 9.92
C PRO A 227 -6.90 -6.57 9.89
N SER A 228 -5.57 -6.61 9.98
CA SER A 228 -4.70 -5.43 10.10
C SER A 228 -4.85 -4.45 8.95
N GLN A 229 -5.28 -4.94 7.79
CA GLN A 229 -5.60 -4.12 6.62
C GLN A 229 -6.76 -3.14 6.93
N LEU A 230 -7.80 -3.60 7.63
CA LEU A 230 -8.94 -2.76 8.02
C LEU A 230 -8.53 -1.77 9.11
N TYR A 231 -7.66 -2.17 10.04
CA TYR A 231 -7.11 -1.23 11.02
C TYR A 231 -6.30 -0.13 10.34
N ALA A 232 -5.47 -0.49 9.36
CA ALA A 232 -4.73 0.47 8.57
C ALA A 232 -5.66 1.37 7.71
N ALA A 233 -6.75 0.84 7.16
CA ALA A 233 -7.74 1.64 6.43
C ALA A 233 -8.37 2.72 7.33
N VAL A 234 -8.68 2.37 8.58
CA VAL A 234 -9.23 3.33 9.55
C VAL A 234 -8.15 4.32 10.02
N LEU A 235 -6.99 3.85 10.45
CA LEU A 235 -5.96 4.68 11.07
C LEU A 235 -5.22 5.54 10.04
N GLU A 236 -4.64 4.92 9.01
CA GLU A 236 -3.83 5.59 7.98
C GLU A 236 -4.72 6.31 6.94
N GLY A 237 -5.94 5.81 6.73
CA GLY A 237 -6.91 6.34 5.78
C GLY A 237 -7.91 7.30 6.42
N ALA A 238 -8.99 6.75 7.02
CA ALA A 238 -10.14 7.54 7.45
C ALA A 238 -9.81 8.59 8.52
N LEU A 239 -9.07 8.21 9.57
CA LEU A 239 -8.72 9.11 10.68
C LEU A 239 -7.83 10.26 10.22
N LEU A 240 -6.76 9.96 9.46
CA LEU A 240 -5.86 11.00 8.95
C LEU A 240 -6.54 11.86 7.89
N CYS A 241 -7.44 11.28 7.07
CA CYS A 241 -8.26 12.06 6.15
C CYS A 241 -9.15 13.04 6.91
N ALA A 242 -9.88 12.58 7.92
CA ALA A 242 -10.76 13.43 8.73
C ALA A 242 -9.97 14.56 9.40
N TYR A 243 -8.82 14.26 10.00
CA TYR A 243 -7.93 15.26 10.59
C TYR A 243 -7.45 16.29 9.55
N ALA A 244 -6.88 15.83 8.43
CA ALA A 244 -6.34 16.72 7.40
C ALA A 244 -7.42 17.60 6.77
N GLN A 245 -8.61 17.04 6.50
CA GLN A 245 -9.77 17.79 5.99
C GLN A 245 -10.24 18.82 7.02
N TRP A 246 -10.45 18.41 8.28
CA TRP A 246 -10.86 19.33 9.33
C TRP A 246 -9.86 20.49 9.46
N ARG A 247 -8.57 20.19 9.51
CA ARG A 247 -7.50 21.17 9.66
C ARG A 247 -7.45 22.13 8.46
N PHE A 248 -7.54 21.58 7.24
CA PHE A 248 -7.50 22.35 6.00
C PHE A 248 -8.69 23.32 5.86
N TRP A 249 -9.90 22.87 6.24
CA TRP A 249 -11.09 23.72 6.13
C TRP A 249 -11.22 24.77 7.23
N ARG A 250 -10.81 24.44 8.45
CA ARG A 250 -11.02 25.30 9.62
C ARG A 250 -9.91 26.32 9.83
N THR A 251 -8.74 26.12 9.27
CA THR A 251 -7.58 26.96 9.53
C THR A 251 -6.82 27.29 8.23
N ASN A 252 -5.88 28.23 8.32
CA ASN A 252 -4.98 28.61 7.24
C ASN A 252 -3.53 28.49 7.77
N PRO A 253 -3.00 27.26 7.94
CA PRO A 253 -1.64 27.09 8.46
C PRO A 253 -0.61 27.62 7.48
N PRO A 254 0.58 28.03 7.95
CA PRO A 254 1.72 28.31 7.09
C PRO A 254 2.04 27.17 6.14
N ALA A 255 2.50 27.49 4.93
CA ALA A 255 2.80 26.49 3.91
C ALA A 255 3.81 25.45 4.41
N GLY A 256 3.44 24.17 4.35
CA GLY A 256 4.19 23.02 4.84
C GLY A 256 3.79 22.55 6.25
N GLN A 257 3.06 23.36 7.02
CA GLN A 257 2.71 22.94 8.38
C GLN A 257 1.76 21.76 8.39
N LEU A 258 0.73 21.75 7.56
CA LEU A 258 -0.22 20.62 7.49
C LEU A 258 0.45 19.35 6.97
N GLY A 259 1.35 19.49 5.99
CA GLY A 259 2.18 18.38 5.52
C GLY A 259 3.05 17.78 6.62
N GLY A 260 3.67 18.62 7.45
CA GLY A 260 4.43 18.19 8.62
C GLY A 260 3.58 17.52 9.70
N GLU A 261 2.40 18.08 10.00
CA GLU A 261 1.42 17.50 10.93
C GLU A 261 0.96 16.12 10.46
N PHE A 262 0.71 15.96 9.15
CA PHE A 262 0.35 14.70 8.54
C PHE A 262 1.46 13.65 8.65
N LEU A 263 2.72 14.01 8.37
CA LEU A 263 3.85 13.09 8.50
C LEU A 263 4.00 12.56 9.92
N ILE A 264 3.84 13.43 10.93
CA ILE A 264 3.87 13.01 12.33
C ILE A 264 2.68 12.08 12.63
N GLY A 265 1.48 12.48 12.26
CA GLY A 265 0.26 11.68 12.47
C GLY A 265 0.36 10.31 11.80
N TYR A 266 0.81 10.27 10.53
CA TYR A 266 1.01 9.02 9.81
C TYR A 266 2.06 8.13 10.49
N GLY A 267 3.20 8.70 10.90
CA GLY A 267 4.24 7.96 11.63
C GLY A 267 3.70 7.32 12.91
N ILE A 268 2.90 8.07 13.68
CA ILE A 268 2.31 7.56 14.94
C ILE A 268 1.31 6.42 14.64
N VAL A 269 0.33 6.64 13.76
CA VAL A 269 -0.69 5.60 13.47
C VAL A 269 -0.07 4.38 12.80
N ARG A 270 1.01 4.56 12.03
CA ARG A 270 1.76 3.46 11.44
C ARG A 270 2.49 2.63 12.50
N ILE A 271 3.14 3.25 13.48
CA ILE A 271 3.76 2.54 14.61
C ILE A 271 2.71 1.72 15.37
N VAL A 272 1.54 2.32 15.64
CA VAL A 272 0.42 1.62 16.30
C VAL A 272 -0.10 0.47 15.45
N GLY A 273 -0.31 0.66 14.16
CA GLY A 273 -0.78 -0.38 13.24
C GLY A 273 0.16 -1.59 13.13
N GLU A 274 1.48 -1.37 13.21
CA GLU A 274 2.49 -2.42 13.18
C GLU A 274 2.46 -3.35 14.42
N LEU A 275 1.83 -2.94 15.51
CA LEU A 275 1.63 -3.83 16.68
C LEU A 275 0.72 -5.00 16.36
N PHE A 276 -0.21 -4.81 15.43
CA PHE A 276 -1.22 -5.80 15.00
C PHE A 276 -0.85 -6.51 13.71
N ARG A 277 0.17 -6.03 12.99
CA ARG A 277 0.60 -6.57 11.70
C ARG A 277 1.66 -7.64 11.87
N GLU A 278 1.57 -8.70 11.07
CA GLU A 278 2.67 -9.67 10.93
C GLU A 278 3.82 -9.00 10.17
N PRO A 279 5.06 -9.02 10.72
CA PRO A 279 6.21 -8.49 9.99
C PRO A 279 6.46 -9.27 8.69
N ASP A 280 6.54 -8.56 7.57
CA ASP A 280 6.81 -9.11 6.24
C ASP A 280 8.31 -9.18 5.90
N ALA A 281 9.17 -8.75 6.82
CA ALA A 281 10.62 -8.73 6.64
C ALA A 281 11.36 -8.74 8.00
N ALA A 282 12.67 -9.01 7.95
CA ALA A 282 13.54 -8.96 9.12
C ALA A 282 13.46 -7.62 9.84
N LEU A 283 13.49 -7.66 11.17
CA LEU A 283 13.47 -6.49 12.03
C LEU A 283 14.77 -5.69 11.90
N ILE A 284 14.67 -4.36 11.99
CA ILE A 284 15.81 -3.44 12.02
C ILE A 284 15.90 -2.90 13.45
N LEU A 285 16.97 -3.21 14.16
CA LEU A 285 17.15 -2.83 15.57
C LEU A 285 15.97 -3.23 16.49
N GLY A 286 15.37 -4.39 16.22
CA GLY A 286 14.20 -4.89 16.96
C GLY A 286 12.87 -4.25 16.59
N LEU A 287 12.85 -3.31 15.62
CA LEU A 287 11.65 -2.66 15.11
C LEU A 287 11.24 -3.25 13.75
N SER A 288 9.94 -3.26 13.46
CA SER A 288 9.49 -3.53 12.10
C SER A 288 9.97 -2.42 11.15
N ARG A 289 10.07 -2.73 9.85
CA ARG A 289 10.44 -1.72 8.84
C ARG A 289 9.47 -0.53 8.86
N GLY A 290 8.17 -0.80 9.08
CA GLY A 290 7.16 0.24 9.22
C GLY A 290 7.43 1.16 10.41
N GLN A 291 7.75 0.61 11.58
CA GLN A 291 8.10 1.38 12.78
C GLN A 291 9.39 2.18 12.58
N PHE A 292 10.44 1.53 12.07
CA PHE A 292 11.73 2.17 11.85
C PHE A 292 11.65 3.40 10.95
N TYR A 293 11.01 3.27 9.77
CA TYR A 293 10.87 4.41 8.85
C TYR A 293 9.90 5.48 9.37
N SER A 294 8.93 5.13 10.20
CA SER A 294 8.00 6.08 10.81
C SER A 294 8.70 7.07 11.75
N ILE A 295 9.79 6.67 12.41
CA ILE A 295 10.61 7.58 13.23
C ILE A 295 11.15 8.73 12.39
N PHE A 296 11.70 8.42 11.21
CA PHE A 296 12.21 9.46 10.30
C PHE A 296 11.11 10.35 9.76
N MET A 297 9.92 9.81 9.53
CA MET A 297 8.78 10.61 9.11
C MET A 297 8.35 11.62 10.20
N ILE A 298 8.33 11.19 11.47
CA ILE A 298 8.03 12.06 12.61
C ILE A 298 9.06 13.17 12.72
N ILE A 299 10.36 12.84 12.63
CA ILE A 299 11.45 13.83 12.68
C ILE A 299 11.35 14.81 11.51
N ALA A 300 11.13 14.31 10.29
CA ALA A 300 10.96 15.16 9.10
C ALA A 300 9.73 16.07 9.24
N GLY A 301 8.61 15.56 9.73
CA GLY A 301 7.41 16.34 9.98
C GLY A 301 7.65 17.47 10.98
N ALA A 302 8.32 17.17 12.09
CA ALA A 302 8.68 18.19 13.10
C ALA A 302 9.62 19.27 12.52
N ALA A 303 10.60 18.88 11.71
CA ALA A 303 11.49 19.80 11.04
C ALA A 303 10.73 20.72 10.05
N ILE A 304 9.83 20.17 9.25
CA ILE A 304 9.02 20.93 8.30
C ILE A 304 8.13 21.96 9.04
N ILE A 305 7.47 21.55 10.13
CA ILE A 305 6.67 22.46 10.95
C ILE A 305 7.51 23.61 11.52
N ARG A 306 8.72 23.29 12.02
CA ARG A 306 9.62 24.30 12.56
C ARG A 306 10.05 25.31 11.48
N ILE A 307 10.36 24.84 10.26
CA ILE A 307 10.72 25.71 9.13
C ILE A 307 9.51 26.59 8.73
N ALA A 308 8.31 25.99 8.59
CA ALA A 308 7.10 26.72 8.23
C ALA A 308 6.77 27.86 9.20
N ARG A 309 6.86 27.59 10.51
CA ARG A 309 6.61 28.59 11.56
C ARG A 309 7.66 29.69 11.63
N ARG A 310 8.94 29.35 11.39
CA ARG A 310 10.01 30.35 11.36
C ARG A 310 9.83 31.35 10.20
N LYS A 311 9.47 30.88 9.01
CA LYS A 311 9.20 31.77 7.87
C LYS A 311 8.09 32.75 8.18
N LEU A 312 6.98 32.28 8.80
CA LEU A 312 5.90 33.16 9.19
C LEU A 312 6.34 34.26 10.17
N ALA A 313 7.22 33.91 11.13
CA ALA A 313 7.74 34.87 12.13
C ALA A 313 8.72 35.89 11.53
N THR A 314 9.33 35.61 10.36
CA THR A 314 10.21 36.56 9.67
C THR A 314 9.47 37.46 8.66
N GLU A 315 8.25 37.09 8.27
CA GLU A 315 7.40 37.85 7.35
C GLU A 315 6.36 38.73 8.08
N ALA A 316 6.19 38.55 9.40
CA ALA A 316 5.35 39.35 10.29
C ALA A 316 6.15 40.48 10.96
#